data_9a4e5cfb5701f857cfcb15f337553006
#
_entry.id   9a4e5cfb5701f857cfcb15f337553006
#
_cell.length_a   1.000
_cell.length_b   1.000
_cell.length_c   1.000
_cell.angle_alpha   90.00
_cell.angle_beta   90.00
_cell.angle_gamma   90.00
#
_symmetry.space_group_name_H-M   'P 1'
#
loop_
_entity.id
_entity.type
_entity.pdbx_description
1 polymer ?
#
loop_
_entity_poly.entity_id
_entity_poly.type
_entity_poly.pdbx_seq_one_letter_code
_entity_poly.pdbx_strand_id
1 'polypeptide(L)'
;MFKIIFTVLLVLSLPFAACAEAKSLVIVYSRADENYGVGYITTGNTMKLAQIIAEATGAEIFEVKPAKAYPADYDSCIDVAKKEQNANARPAILEDKDIAGYDTIYFGYPIWWGDIPMPLYTFVEAHDWSGKTVIPFCTHEGSGAGRTDRTLKSLMKGADVKRVTAVRGSAAQNDSPAARKAIMDMLK
;
A
#
# COMPACT_ATOMS: atom_id res chain seq x y z
N MET A 1 1.50 51.58 -59.32
CA MET A 1 0.50 50.79 -58.62
C MET A 1 1.21 49.57 -57.99
N PHE A 2 1.64 49.67 -56.73
CA PHE A 2 2.29 48.57 -56.01
C PHE A 2 1.21 47.74 -55.26
N LYS A 3 1.08 46.46 -55.67
CA LYS A 3 0.20 45.52 -54.86
C LYS A 3 0.99 44.94 -53.70
N ILE A 4 0.60 45.29 -52.49
CA ILE A 4 1.13 44.68 -51.27
C ILE A 4 0.36 43.37 -51.06
N ILE A 5 1.06 42.23 -51.13
CA ILE A 5 0.52 40.90 -50.77
C ILE A 5 0.74 40.72 -49.29
N PHE A 6 -0.36 40.66 -48.51
CA PHE A 6 -0.34 40.30 -47.08
C PHE A 6 -0.36 38.78 -46.98
N THR A 7 0.76 38.19 -46.61
CA THR A 7 0.82 36.76 -46.28
C THR A 7 0.37 36.58 -44.84
N VAL A 8 -0.81 36.01 -44.65
CA VAL A 8 -1.31 35.63 -43.31
C VAL A 8 -0.63 34.33 -42.90
N LEU A 9 0.26 34.40 -41.90
CA LEU A 9 0.89 33.23 -41.30
C LEU A 9 -0.08 32.60 -40.28
N LEU A 10 -0.73 31.50 -40.65
CA LEU A 10 -1.60 30.74 -39.77
C LEU A 10 -0.72 29.91 -38.81
N VAL A 11 -0.57 30.38 -37.56
CA VAL A 11 0.12 29.64 -36.50
C VAL A 11 -0.83 28.57 -35.97
N LEU A 12 -0.64 27.33 -36.39
CA LEU A 12 -1.31 26.17 -35.80
C LEU A 12 -0.72 25.93 -34.39
N SER A 13 -1.43 26.32 -33.33
CA SER A 13 -1.13 25.93 -31.98
C SER A 13 -1.58 24.49 -31.77
N LEU A 14 -0.64 23.54 -31.80
CA LEU A 14 -0.88 22.18 -31.37
C LEU A 14 -1.16 22.18 -29.83
N PRO A 15 -2.22 21.53 -29.35
CA PRO A 15 -2.42 21.39 -27.93
C PRO A 15 -1.28 20.54 -27.35
N PHE A 16 -0.50 21.10 -26.46
CA PHE A 16 0.46 20.37 -25.65
C PHE A 16 -0.37 19.50 -24.69
N ALA A 17 -0.50 18.21 -25.00
CA ALA A 17 -1.07 17.27 -24.06
C ALA A 17 -0.12 17.21 -22.84
N ALA A 18 -0.48 17.88 -21.77
CA ALA A 18 0.20 17.72 -20.48
C ALA A 18 0.06 16.24 -20.11
N CYS A 19 1.17 15.50 -20.12
CA CYS A 19 1.22 14.17 -19.56
C CYS A 19 0.85 14.33 -18.08
N ALA A 20 -0.31 13.85 -17.66
CA ALA A 20 -0.69 13.86 -16.26
C ALA A 20 0.37 13.05 -15.52
N GLU A 21 1.00 13.65 -14.53
CA GLU A 21 2.01 12.98 -13.70
C GLU A 21 1.32 11.80 -12.98
N ALA A 22 1.87 10.59 -13.13
CA ALA A 22 1.29 9.38 -12.56
C ALA A 22 1.21 9.53 -11.04
N LYS A 23 -0.01 9.52 -10.48
CA LYS A 23 -0.22 9.68 -9.05
C LYS A 23 -0.02 8.37 -8.32
N SER A 24 0.74 8.43 -7.24
CA SER A 24 0.98 7.28 -6.36
C SER A 24 0.37 7.47 -4.98
N LEU A 25 -0.04 6.35 -4.36
CA LEU A 25 -0.62 6.29 -3.03
C LEU A 25 0.01 5.14 -2.26
N VAL A 26 0.33 5.35 -0.99
CA VAL A 26 0.67 4.29 -0.04
C VAL A 26 -0.58 3.94 0.75
N ILE A 27 -1.12 2.76 0.55
CA ILE A 27 -2.17 2.19 1.39
C ILE A 27 -1.50 1.26 2.37
N VAL A 28 -1.73 1.44 3.66
CA VAL A 28 -1.08 0.64 4.69
C VAL A 28 -2.05 0.25 5.80
N TYR A 29 -1.99 -1.00 6.22
CA TYR A 29 -2.48 -1.43 7.51
C TYR A 29 -1.27 -1.65 8.42
N SER A 30 -1.30 -1.08 9.61
CA SER A 30 -0.20 -1.22 10.56
C SER A 30 -0.76 -1.26 11.98
N ARG A 31 -0.09 -1.94 12.88
CA ARG A 31 -0.52 -2.04 14.28
C ARG A 31 0.61 -1.58 15.19
N ALA A 32 0.31 -0.62 16.05
CA ALA A 32 1.07 -0.27 17.24
C ALA A 32 0.84 -1.31 18.34
N ASP A 33 1.06 -0.95 19.60
CA ASP A 33 0.90 -1.76 20.79
C ASP A 33 1.90 -2.93 20.88
N GLU A 34 1.54 -4.01 21.54
CA GLU A 34 2.43 -5.15 21.74
C GLU A 34 2.54 -5.98 20.46
N ASN A 35 3.76 -6.15 19.96
CA ASN A 35 4.08 -6.91 18.77
C ASN A 35 5.16 -7.96 19.04
N TYR A 36 5.05 -9.10 18.39
CA TYR A 36 6.04 -10.16 18.48
C TYR A 36 7.43 -9.67 18.07
N GLY A 37 8.44 -10.00 18.85
CA GLY A 37 9.85 -9.72 18.53
C GLY A 37 10.31 -8.29 18.81
N VAL A 38 9.39 -7.32 18.97
CA VAL A 38 9.73 -5.90 19.24
C VAL A 38 9.08 -5.34 20.51
N GLY A 39 8.16 -6.10 21.13
CA GLY A 39 7.43 -5.68 22.32
C GLY A 39 6.42 -4.56 22.03
N TYR A 40 6.21 -3.68 23.00
CA TYR A 40 5.28 -2.56 22.87
C TYR A 40 5.89 -1.43 22.05
N ILE A 41 5.19 -1.03 20.99
CA ILE A 41 5.61 0.03 20.06
C ILE A 41 4.47 1.03 19.83
N THR A 42 4.82 2.29 19.59
CA THR A 42 3.86 3.37 19.32
C THR A 42 3.59 3.58 17.83
N THR A 43 4.51 3.13 16.98
CA THR A 43 4.36 3.15 15.51
C THR A 43 4.59 1.75 14.99
N GLY A 44 3.58 1.18 14.33
CA GLY A 44 3.66 -0.19 13.82
C GLY A 44 4.76 -0.39 12.77
N ASN A 45 5.31 -1.61 12.70
CA ASN A 45 6.43 -1.97 11.84
C ASN A 45 6.18 -1.66 10.35
N THR A 46 4.97 -1.94 9.86
CA THR A 46 4.62 -1.70 8.46
C THR A 46 4.54 -0.20 8.15
N MET A 47 4.06 0.61 9.10
CA MET A 47 4.02 2.07 8.95
C MET A 47 5.43 2.66 8.80
N LYS A 48 6.44 2.11 9.48
CA LYS A 48 7.84 2.52 9.31
C LYS A 48 8.31 2.37 7.86
N LEU A 49 7.94 1.26 7.21
CA LEU A 49 8.26 1.05 5.79
C LEU A 49 7.45 1.99 4.88
N ALA A 50 6.17 2.20 5.19
CA ALA A 50 5.32 3.14 4.45
C ALA A 50 5.88 4.56 4.46
N GLN A 51 6.42 5.01 5.59
CA GLN A 51 7.07 6.31 5.71
C GLN A 51 8.30 6.42 4.81
N ILE A 52 9.15 5.38 4.73
CA ILE A 52 10.31 5.35 3.83
C ILE A 52 9.88 5.47 2.36
N ILE A 53 8.79 4.76 1.99
CA ILE A 53 8.25 4.83 0.62
C ILE A 53 7.74 6.24 0.32
N ALA A 54 6.95 6.82 1.23
CA ALA A 54 6.40 8.16 1.06
C ALA A 54 7.50 9.23 0.97
N GLU A 55 8.55 9.14 1.79
CA GLU A 55 9.72 10.01 1.70
C GLU A 55 10.42 9.91 0.34
N ALA A 56 10.57 8.70 -0.20
CA ALA A 56 11.28 8.47 -1.45
C ALA A 56 10.47 8.83 -2.70
N THR A 57 9.13 8.76 -2.63
CA THR A 57 8.24 8.88 -3.80
C THR A 57 7.38 10.13 -3.79
N GLY A 58 7.24 10.80 -2.64
CA GLY A 58 6.27 11.88 -2.43
C GLY A 58 4.81 11.41 -2.35
N ALA A 59 4.56 10.10 -2.29
CA ALA A 59 3.21 9.54 -2.23
C ALA A 59 2.52 9.85 -0.90
N GLU A 60 1.23 10.15 -0.95
CA GLU A 60 0.36 10.26 0.23
C GLU A 60 0.26 8.91 0.93
N ILE A 61 0.17 8.89 2.26
CA ILE A 61 -0.10 7.68 3.04
C ILE A 61 -1.57 7.69 3.48
N PHE A 62 -2.28 6.60 3.18
CA PHE A 62 -3.58 6.29 3.73
C PHE A 62 -3.49 5.03 4.60
N GLU A 63 -3.78 5.17 5.90
CA GLU A 63 -3.79 4.05 6.82
C GLU A 63 -5.20 3.46 6.94
N VAL A 64 -5.38 2.21 6.53
CA VAL A 64 -6.62 1.47 6.75
C VAL A 64 -6.72 1.10 8.22
N LYS A 65 -7.69 1.69 8.93
CA LYS A 65 -7.94 1.44 10.36
C LYS A 65 -9.22 0.67 10.55
N PRO A 66 -9.25 -0.39 11.38
CA PRO A 66 -10.49 -1.07 11.72
C PRO A 66 -11.37 -0.16 12.57
N ALA A 67 -12.68 -0.20 12.37
CA ALA A 67 -13.63 0.58 13.17
C ALA A 67 -13.64 0.16 14.64
N LYS A 68 -13.35 -1.11 14.92
CA LYS A 68 -13.11 -1.64 16.26
C LYS A 68 -11.63 -1.97 16.38
N ALA A 69 -10.92 -1.28 17.27
CA ALA A 69 -9.51 -1.55 17.53
C ALA A 69 -9.30 -3.00 18.01
N TYR A 70 -8.20 -3.61 17.55
CA TYR A 70 -7.76 -4.90 18.10
C TYR A 70 -7.21 -4.74 19.52
N PRO A 71 -7.21 -5.81 20.33
CA PRO A 71 -6.58 -5.78 21.64
C PRO A 71 -5.13 -5.30 21.58
N ALA A 72 -4.71 -4.50 22.58
CA ALA A 72 -3.31 -4.05 22.68
C ALA A 72 -2.36 -5.20 23.04
N ASP A 73 -2.83 -6.16 23.82
CA ASP A 73 -2.13 -7.40 24.15
C ASP A 73 -1.94 -8.27 22.89
N TYR A 74 -0.73 -8.83 22.74
CA TYR A 74 -0.38 -9.60 21.55
C TYR A 74 -1.20 -10.88 21.39
N ASP A 75 -1.30 -11.68 22.46
CA ASP A 75 -1.98 -12.99 22.42
C ASP A 75 -3.48 -12.82 22.14
N SER A 76 -4.10 -11.88 22.81
CA SER A 76 -5.51 -11.53 22.56
C SER A 76 -5.75 -11.04 21.14
N CYS A 77 -4.81 -10.27 20.59
CA CYS A 77 -4.89 -9.77 19.20
C CYS A 77 -4.82 -10.92 18.18
N ILE A 78 -3.86 -11.83 18.31
CA ILE A 78 -3.71 -12.95 17.39
C ILE A 78 -4.90 -13.91 17.44
N ASP A 79 -5.54 -14.06 18.61
CA ASP A 79 -6.76 -14.88 18.78
C ASP A 79 -7.95 -14.25 18.02
N VAL A 80 -8.15 -12.93 18.15
CA VAL A 80 -9.19 -12.23 17.39
C VAL A 80 -8.95 -12.35 15.90
N ALA A 81 -7.72 -12.05 15.46
CA ALA A 81 -7.34 -12.14 14.04
C ALA A 81 -7.55 -13.56 13.48
N LYS A 82 -7.26 -14.61 14.28
CA LYS A 82 -7.49 -16.00 13.87
C LYS A 82 -8.97 -16.33 13.72
N LYS A 83 -9.79 -15.89 14.66
CA LYS A 83 -11.25 -16.06 14.58
C LYS A 83 -11.84 -15.38 13.35
N GLU A 84 -11.42 -14.14 13.07
CA GLU A 84 -11.86 -13.40 11.89
C GLU A 84 -11.44 -14.11 10.60
N GLN A 85 -10.18 -14.58 10.52
CA GLN A 85 -9.71 -15.32 9.34
C GLN A 85 -10.50 -16.61 9.12
N ASN A 86 -10.74 -17.39 10.18
CA ASN A 86 -11.50 -18.64 10.09
C ASN A 86 -12.96 -18.40 9.69
N ALA A 87 -13.56 -17.29 10.13
CA ALA A 87 -14.90 -16.87 9.76
C ALA A 87 -14.97 -16.18 8.40
N ASN A 88 -13.84 -15.96 7.71
CA ASN A 88 -13.76 -15.13 6.50
C ASN A 88 -14.46 -13.77 6.70
N ALA A 89 -14.25 -13.16 7.88
CA ALA A 89 -14.91 -11.93 8.28
C ALA A 89 -14.49 -10.72 7.43
N ARG A 90 -15.35 -9.71 7.40
CA ARG A 90 -15.07 -8.40 6.80
C ARG A 90 -15.26 -7.32 7.87
N PRO A 91 -14.28 -7.15 8.78
CA PRO A 91 -14.35 -6.11 9.81
C PRO A 91 -14.55 -4.74 9.17
N ALA A 92 -15.44 -3.93 9.74
CA ALA A 92 -15.64 -2.57 9.28
C ALA A 92 -14.36 -1.74 9.46
N ILE A 93 -14.11 -0.83 8.53
CA ILE A 93 -13.01 0.14 8.58
C ILE A 93 -13.56 1.52 8.94
N LEU A 94 -12.75 2.37 9.57
CA LEU A 94 -13.15 3.71 10.03
C LEU A 94 -13.43 4.66 8.88
N GLU A 95 -12.54 4.67 7.90
CA GLU A 95 -12.56 5.58 6.76
C GLU A 95 -12.22 4.81 5.50
N ASP A 96 -12.73 5.31 4.39
CA ASP A 96 -12.42 4.81 3.06
C ASP A 96 -11.65 5.86 2.26
N LYS A 97 -10.91 5.41 1.24
CA LYS A 97 -10.12 6.27 0.36
C LYS A 97 -10.43 5.93 -1.08
N ASP A 98 -10.98 6.89 -1.81
CA ASP A 98 -11.11 6.72 -3.26
C ASP A 98 -9.74 6.56 -3.90
N ILE A 99 -9.55 5.47 -4.63
CA ILE A 99 -8.30 5.12 -5.32
C ILE A 99 -8.37 5.37 -6.83
N ALA A 100 -9.50 5.84 -7.36
CA ALA A 100 -9.70 6.00 -8.80
C ALA A 100 -8.63 6.89 -9.45
N GLY A 101 -8.20 7.94 -8.76
CA GLY A 101 -7.21 8.90 -9.26
C GLY A 101 -5.75 8.49 -9.15
N TYR A 102 -5.43 7.23 -8.76
CA TYR A 102 -4.05 6.77 -8.57
C TYR A 102 -3.73 5.62 -9.53
N ASP A 103 -2.56 5.71 -10.16
CA ASP A 103 -2.07 4.70 -11.12
C ASP A 103 -1.20 3.65 -10.42
N THR A 104 -0.39 4.08 -9.44
CA THR A 104 0.51 3.22 -8.67
C THR A 104 0.12 3.22 -7.20
N ILE A 105 -0.07 2.02 -6.65
CA ILE A 105 -0.43 1.84 -5.24
C ILE A 105 0.62 0.96 -4.57
N TYR A 106 1.32 1.53 -3.59
CA TYR A 106 2.16 0.80 -2.65
C TYR A 106 1.25 0.24 -1.55
N PHE A 107 1.16 -1.09 -1.45
CA PHE A 107 0.18 -1.75 -0.58
C PHE A 107 0.87 -2.49 0.57
N GLY A 108 0.77 -1.95 1.79
CA GLY A 108 1.52 -2.37 2.96
C GLY A 108 0.68 -3.09 4.02
N TYR A 109 1.21 -4.20 4.58
CA TYR A 109 0.52 -4.98 5.62
C TYR A 109 1.47 -5.83 6.46
N PRO A 110 1.13 -6.14 7.72
CA PRO A 110 1.78 -7.20 8.47
C PRO A 110 1.22 -8.56 8.03
N ILE A 111 2.04 -9.61 8.11
CA ILE A 111 1.55 -10.98 7.90
C ILE A 111 0.83 -11.46 9.14
N TRP A 112 -0.48 -11.69 9.01
CA TRP A 112 -1.34 -12.27 10.04
C TRP A 112 -1.81 -13.65 9.62
N TRP A 113 -1.39 -14.68 10.35
CA TRP A 113 -1.73 -16.08 10.04
C TRP A 113 -1.46 -16.48 8.59
N GLY A 114 -0.32 -16.00 8.05
CA GLY A 114 0.13 -16.32 6.69
C GLY A 114 -0.55 -15.54 5.58
N ASP A 115 -1.36 -14.51 5.92
CA ASP A 115 -2.11 -13.70 4.96
C ASP A 115 -2.17 -12.22 5.36
N ILE A 116 -2.89 -11.41 4.57
CA ILE A 116 -3.21 -10.03 4.90
C ILE A 116 -4.25 -9.98 6.03
N PRO A 117 -4.27 -8.96 6.91
CA PRO A 117 -5.30 -8.74 7.91
C PRO A 117 -6.71 -8.58 7.31
N MET A 118 -7.74 -9.10 8.00
CA MET A 118 -9.11 -9.11 7.48
C MET A 118 -9.71 -7.72 7.18
N PRO A 119 -9.37 -6.62 7.88
CA PRO A 119 -9.80 -5.28 7.47
C PRO A 119 -9.33 -4.87 6.07
N LEU A 120 -8.19 -5.39 5.60
CA LEU A 120 -7.72 -5.13 4.25
C LEU A 120 -8.56 -5.87 3.19
N TYR A 121 -9.16 -7.02 3.52
CA TYR A 121 -10.14 -7.64 2.62
C TYR A 121 -11.34 -6.73 2.42
N THR A 122 -11.84 -6.11 3.50
CA THR A 122 -12.94 -5.13 3.42
C THR A 122 -12.59 -3.99 2.48
N PHE A 123 -11.40 -3.40 2.64
CA PHE A 123 -10.94 -2.31 1.78
C PHE A 123 -10.75 -2.77 0.33
N VAL A 124 -10.06 -3.88 0.09
CA VAL A 124 -9.73 -4.33 -1.27
C VAL A 124 -10.97 -4.69 -2.07
N GLU A 125 -11.94 -5.33 -1.45
CA GLU A 125 -13.18 -5.76 -2.11
C GLU A 125 -14.14 -4.60 -2.44
N ALA A 126 -13.96 -3.44 -1.80
CA ALA A 126 -14.77 -2.25 -2.05
C ALA A 126 -14.32 -1.44 -3.29
N HIS A 127 -13.14 -1.74 -3.88
CA HIS A 127 -12.54 -0.92 -4.91
C HIS A 127 -12.33 -1.65 -6.24
N ASP A 128 -12.33 -0.87 -7.34
CA ASP A 128 -11.88 -1.33 -8.64
C ASP A 128 -10.36 -1.13 -8.78
N TRP A 129 -9.66 -2.23 -9.02
CA TRP A 129 -8.21 -2.29 -9.18
C TRP A 129 -7.76 -2.33 -10.65
N SER A 130 -8.69 -2.30 -11.58
CA SER A 130 -8.41 -2.42 -13.01
C SER A 130 -7.43 -1.33 -13.49
N GLY A 131 -6.40 -1.75 -14.22
CA GLY A 131 -5.39 -0.85 -14.79
C GLY A 131 -4.38 -0.27 -13.81
N LYS A 132 -4.46 -0.61 -12.51
CA LYS A 132 -3.52 -0.11 -11.51
C LYS A 132 -2.27 -0.99 -11.40
N THR A 133 -1.13 -0.37 -11.13
CA THR A 133 0.08 -1.06 -10.71
C THR A 133 0.08 -1.13 -9.19
N VAL A 134 0.07 -2.35 -8.63
CA VAL A 134 0.14 -2.58 -7.18
C VAL A 134 1.51 -3.13 -6.80
N ILE A 135 2.20 -2.44 -5.91
CA ILE A 135 3.53 -2.79 -5.42
C ILE A 135 3.41 -3.17 -3.94
N PRO A 136 3.23 -4.46 -3.61
CA PRO A 136 2.98 -4.87 -2.24
C PRO A 136 4.26 -5.00 -1.44
N PHE A 137 4.17 -4.60 -0.16
CA PHE A 137 5.22 -4.82 0.84
C PHE A 137 4.61 -5.30 2.15
N CYS A 138 5.34 -6.13 2.86
CA CYS A 138 4.84 -6.64 4.13
C CYS A 138 5.92 -6.72 5.20
N THR A 139 5.45 -6.71 6.47
CA THR A 139 6.28 -7.05 7.61
C THR A 139 5.91 -8.42 8.19
N HIS A 140 6.91 -9.16 8.65
CA HIS A 140 6.75 -10.50 9.21
C HIS A 140 7.80 -10.79 10.27
N GLU A 141 7.63 -11.84 11.08
CA GLU A 141 8.65 -12.31 12.03
C GLU A 141 9.10 -13.75 11.75
N GLY A 142 9.42 -14.03 10.48
CA GLY A 142 10.00 -15.32 10.05
C GLY A 142 9.22 -16.04 8.96
N SER A 143 7.95 -15.69 8.71
CA SER A 143 7.08 -16.36 7.72
C SER A 143 7.32 -15.92 6.27
N GLY A 144 8.08 -14.83 6.03
CA GLY A 144 8.11 -14.19 4.71
C GLY A 144 6.75 -13.64 4.32
N ALA A 145 6.45 -13.59 3.02
CA ALA A 145 5.19 -13.07 2.49
C ALA A 145 3.97 -14.00 2.70
N GLY A 146 4.15 -15.20 3.23
CA GLY A 146 3.07 -16.16 3.36
C GLY A 146 2.43 -16.51 2.02
N ARG A 147 1.07 -16.48 1.97
CA ARG A 147 0.32 -16.73 0.73
C ARG A 147 -0.15 -15.46 0.01
N THR A 148 0.29 -14.28 0.47
CA THR A 148 -0.27 -12.98 0.07
C THR A 148 -0.09 -12.64 -1.40
N ASP A 149 0.96 -13.13 -2.09
CA ASP A 149 1.08 -13.00 -3.55
C ASP A 149 -0.17 -13.54 -4.28
N ARG A 150 -0.66 -14.73 -3.87
CA ARG A 150 -1.88 -15.33 -4.46
C ARG A 150 -3.14 -14.60 -4.03
N THR A 151 -3.21 -14.26 -2.76
CA THR A 151 -4.36 -13.53 -2.20
C THR A 151 -4.57 -12.22 -2.94
N LEU A 152 -3.55 -11.37 -3.05
CA LEU A 152 -3.66 -10.06 -3.70
C LEU A 152 -4.00 -10.17 -5.19
N LYS A 153 -3.36 -11.09 -5.94
CA LYS A 153 -3.69 -11.32 -7.35
C LYS A 153 -5.12 -11.81 -7.56
N SER A 154 -5.64 -12.56 -6.60
CA SER A 154 -7.02 -13.05 -6.63
C SER A 154 -8.06 -11.96 -6.34
N LEU A 155 -7.74 -11.06 -5.41
CA LEU A 155 -8.63 -9.99 -4.97
C LEU A 155 -8.59 -8.77 -5.89
N MET A 156 -7.40 -8.35 -6.32
CA MET A 156 -7.18 -7.14 -7.12
C MET A 156 -7.20 -7.46 -8.63
N LYS A 157 -8.36 -7.93 -9.10
CA LYS A 157 -8.53 -8.33 -10.50
C LYS A 157 -8.32 -7.13 -11.43
N GLY A 158 -7.60 -7.38 -12.53
CA GLY A 158 -7.30 -6.33 -13.52
C GLY A 158 -6.12 -5.44 -13.16
N ALA A 159 -5.55 -5.57 -11.95
CA ALA A 159 -4.32 -4.89 -11.56
C ALA A 159 -3.07 -5.67 -12.01
N ASP A 160 -1.98 -4.93 -12.24
CA ASP A 160 -0.63 -5.48 -12.34
C ASP A 160 -0.02 -5.59 -10.93
N VAL A 161 -0.27 -6.70 -10.25
CA VAL A 161 0.23 -6.95 -8.89
C VAL A 161 1.66 -7.49 -8.96
N LYS A 162 2.61 -6.66 -8.53
CA LYS A 162 4.04 -7.01 -8.47
C LYS A 162 4.34 -8.03 -7.35
N ARG A 163 5.56 -8.53 -7.33
CA ARG A 163 6.02 -9.44 -6.27
C ARG A 163 6.06 -8.72 -4.92
N VAL A 164 5.64 -9.38 -3.86
CA VAL A 164 5.68 -8.84 -2.49
C VAL A 164 7.12 -8.69 -2.01
N THR A 165 7.46 -7.49 -1.51
CA THR A 165 8.69 -7.26 -0.76
C THR A 165 8.43 -7.53 0.72
N ALA A 166 9.09 -8.55 1.27
CA ALA A 166 8.90 -8.98 2.65
C ALA A 166 10.09 -8.56 3.52
N VAL A 167 9.82 -7.84 4.61
CA VAL A 167 10.83 -7.32 5.54
C VAL A 167 10.51 -7.78 6.95
N ARG A 168 11.52 -8.17 7.75
CA ARG A 168 11.29 -8.47 9.16
C ARG A 168 10.81 -7.22 9.89
N GLY A 169 9.76 -7.35 10.72
CA GLY A 169 9.21 -6.25 11.50
C GLY A 169 10.23 -5.63 12.44
N SER A 170 11.04 -6.45 13.11
CA SER A 170 12.16 -5.98 13.93
C SER A 170 13.20 -5.17 13.13
N ALA A 171 13.48 -5.55 11.89
CA ALA A 171 14.37 -4.79 11.03
C ALA A 171 13.76 -3.45 10.58
N ALA A 172 12.44 -3.44 10.30
CA ALA A 172 11.70 -2.23 9.95
C ALA A 172 11.63 -1.27 11.16
N GLN A 173 11.33 -1.79 12.36
CA GLN A 173 11.23 -1.00 13.57
C GLN A 173 12.53 -0.31 13.93
N ASN A 174 13.66 -1.00 13.76
CA ASN A 174 15.00 -0.48 14.05
C ASN A 174 15.61 0.33 12.89
N ASP A 175 14.85 0.60 11.83
CA ASP A 175 15.30 1.32 10.64
C ASP A 175 16.63 0.78 10.08
N SER A 176 16.73 -0.54 9.98
CA SER A 176 17.96 -1.20 9.59
C SER A 176 18.36 -0.88 8.13
N PRO A 177 19.67 -0.80 7.82
CA PRO A 177 20.12 -0.63 6.44
C PRO A 177 19.56 -1.68 5.47
N ALA A 178 19.35 -2.91 5.95
CA ALA A 178 18.77 -3.98 5.15
C ALA A 178 17.29 -3.73 4.82
N ALA A 179 16.51 -3.23 5.79
CA ALA A 179 15.11 -2.86 5.57
C ALA A 179 14.99 -1.70 4.57
N ARG A 180 15.79 -0.63 4.75
CA ARG A 180 15.84 0.50 3.81
C ARG A 180 16.25 0.02 2.41
N LYS A 181 17.30 -0.79 2.31
CA LYS A 181 17.73 -1.34 1.01
C LYS A 181 16.62 -2.13 0.32
N ALA A 182 15.93 -3.00 1.03
CA ALA A 182 14.83 -3.79 0.45
C ALA A 182 13.73 -2.91 -0.14
N ILE A 183 13.34 -1.84 0.57
CA ILE A 183 12.36 -0.88 0.08
C ILE A 183 12.91 -0.09 -1.13
N MET A 184 14.14 0.43 -1.06
CA MET A 184 14.73 1.19 -2.17
C MET A 184 14.93 0.34 -3.42
N ASP A 185 15.20 -0.97 -3.28
CA ASP A 185 15.29 -1.89 -4.42
C ASP A 185 13.91 -2.19 -5.03
N MET A 186 12.85 -2.21 -4.22
CA MET A 186 11.46 -2.35 -4.68
C MET A 186 10.99 -1.16 -5.52
N LEU A 187 11.53 0.03 -5.27
CA LEU A 187 11.14 1.29 -5.95
C LEU A 187 11.85 1.49 -7.31
N LYS A 188 12.79 0.63 -7.68
CA LYS A 188 13.52 0.67 -8.96
C LYS A 188 12.75 -0.04 -10.07
#